data_372372e087bcdd3db0e44a6919539a8c
#
_entry.id   372372e087bcdd3db0e44a6919539a8c
#
_cell.length_a   1.000
_cell.length_b   1.000
_cell.length_c   1.000
_cell.angle_alpha   90.00
_cell.angle_beta   90.00
_cell.angle_gamma   90.00
#
_symmetry.space_group_name_H-M   'P 1'
#
loop_
_entity.id
_entity.type
_entity.pdbx_description
1 polymer ?
#
loop_
_entity_poly.entity_id
_entity_poly.type
_entity_poly.pdbx_seq_one_letter_code
_entity_poly.pdbx_strand_id
1 'polypeptide(L)'
;TVSEFSSVGIAGLKVAESKEQLRQLLRDDARGVIITTIYRFDEAGELNDRSNIVVMVDEAHRTQEGRLGLDMREALPNAKFIGLTGTPISTKDHNTWSMFGDPDDPDGALNRYSVERSIHDGATLPVHVETRLVNFHFDAEAMQEAFDELADEENLDDDERGVLARKASHMSVVVKDSDRIEAVCSDIVEHYRTKVAPLGLKAQVVAYDRATCVAYHEAISALLGPGEEAAVVMTTAKDDPPDWEQWNLDRDEEAVIKDRFRDVDDPLRFVIVTAKLLTGFDAPIEGVMYLDKPLRAHTLFQAVCRTNRRWTNPHTGQEKLHGLIVDYVGIGPDLAKAVAVKPVMPDQPDEGDLAVLLAELVDDITEAIEQFSALDRAKATFEQIFDAQQILDTEDKRDAFAAQFLHCQGLFEFLWPDTALRPIEDDYKFLAKIYASIAPNNAADLLLWHRLGAKTSAIVHEHLKDVTINADELESVAMDAEIVEALQELK
;
A
#
# COMPACT_ATOMS: atom_id res chain seq x y z
N THR A 1 -16.94 -10.97 -4.10
CA THR A 1 -18.13 -10.35 -3.44
C THR A 1 -19.45 -10.78 -4.12
N VAL A 2 -19.61 -10.68 -5.45
CA VAL A 2 -20.86 -11.09 -6.13
C VAL A 2 -21.14 -12.60 -5.93
N SER A 3 -20.13 -13.45 -6.10
CA SER A 3 -20.22 -14.89 -5.88
C SER A 3 -20.58 -15.24 -4.44
N GLU A 4 -20.02 -14.54 -3.48
CA GLU A 4 -20.27 -14.74 -2.04
C GLU A 4 -21.71 -14.36 -1.67
N PHE A 5 -22.20 -13.21 -2.12
CA PHE A 5 -23.61 -12.83 -1.91
C PHE A 5 -24.59 -13.84 -2.56
N SER A 6 -24.23 -14.33 -3.74
CA SER A 6 -25.03 -15.36 -4.43
C SER A 6 -25.01 -16.70 -3.69
N SER A 7 -23.88 -17.10 -3.11
CA SER A 7 -23.73 -18.36 -2.38
C SER A 7 -24.56 -18.40 -1.09
N VAL A 8 -24.80 -17.25 -0.46
CA VAL A 8 -25.67 -17.14 0.73
C VAL A 8 -27.13 -16.87 0.40
N GLY A 9 -27.52 -16.98 -0.88
CA GLY A 9 -28.91 -16.95 -1.32
C GLY A 9 -29.53 -15.56 -1.38
N ILE A 10 -28.75 -14.49 -1.42
CA ILE A 10 -29.27 -13.12 -1.61
C ILE A 10 -29.74 -12.96 -3.06
N ALA A 11 -31.04 -12.87 -3.23
CA ALA A 11 -31.67 -12.64 -4.54
C ALA A 11 -31.70 -11.16 -4.89
N GLY A 12 -31.71 -10.83 -6.20
CA GLY A 12 -31.90 -9.46 -6.67
C GLY A 12 -30.63 -8.61 -6.61
N LEU A 13 -29.46 -9.23 -6.60
CA LEU A 13 -28.18 -8.55 -6.75
C LEU A 13 -28.10 -7.80 -8.08
N LYS A 14 -27.72 -6.53 -8.01
CA LYS A 14 -27.46 -5.69 -9.17
C LYS A 14 -26.03 -5.15 -9.08
N VAL A 15 -25.28 -5.29 -10.17
CA VAL A 15 -23.94 -4.73 -10.25
C VAL A 15 -24.00 -3.50 -11.15
N ALA A 16 -23.62 -2.35 -10.60
CA ALA A 16 -23.47 -1.16 -11.43
C ALA A 16 -22.06 -1.14 -12.03
N GLU A 17 -21.94 -1.36 -13.33
CA GLU A 17 -20.68 -1.43 -14.05
C GLU A 17 -20.24 -0.08 -14.64
N SER A 18 -21.10 0.92 -14.63
CA SER A 18 -20.81 2.29 -15.09
C SER A 18 -21.45 3.33 -14.18
N LYS A 19 -20.96 4.59 -14.27
CA LYS A 19 -21.57 5.75 -13.60
C LYS A 19 -23.06 5.89 -13.96
N GLU A 20 -23.40 5.67 -15.23
CA GLU A 20 -24.77 5.79 -15.74
C GLU A 20 -25.72 4.73 -15.16
N GLN A 21 -25.24 3.48 -15.11
CA GLN A 21 -26.01 2.40 -14.47
C GLN A 21 -26.24 2.66 -12.98
N LEU A 22 -25.23 3.16 -12.25
CA LEU A 22 -25.39 3.51 -10.84
C LEU A 22 -26.45 4.59 -10.67
N ARG A 23 -26.36 5.67 -11.46
CA ARG A 23 -27.33 6.77 -11.45
C ARG A 23 -28.75 6.28 -11.72
N GLN A 24 -28.91 5.41 -12.72
CA GLN A 24 -30.22 4.84 -13.04
C GLN A 24 -30.76 3.96 -11.91
N LEU A 25 -29.96 3.03 -11.38
CA LEU A 25 -30.36 2.13 -10.29
C LEU A 25 -30.74 2.88 -9.01
N LEU A 26 -30.08 3.99 -8.71
CA LEU A 26 -30.35 4.79 -7.52
C LEU A 26 -31.53 5.74 -7.71
N ARG A 27 -31.79 6.25 -8.92
CA ARG A 27 -32.97 7.08 -9.23
C ARG A 27 -34.26 6.27 -9.35
N ASP A 28 -34.13 5.03 -9.83
CA ASP A 28 -35.25 4.11 -9.87
C ASP A 28 -35.58 3.65 -8.44
N ASP A 29 -36.86 3.25 -8.19
CA ASP A 29 -37.22 2.63 -6.91
C ASP A 29 -36.72 1.19 -6.85
N ALA A 30 -35.43 1.02 -7.09
CA ALA A 30 -34.76 -0.28 -7.03
C ALA A 30 -34.64 -0.74 -5.58
N ARG A 31 -35.06 -1.99 -5.34
CA ARG A 31 -34.92 -2.67 -4.04
C ARG A 31 -33.94 -3.82 -4.16
N GLY A 32 -33.28 -4.16 -3.06
CA GLY A 32 -32.26 -5.21 -3.00
C GLY A 32 -30.87 -4.65 -2.85
N VAL A 33 -29.86 -5.43 -3.22
CA VAL A 33 -28.44 -5.07 -3.05
C VAL A 33 -27.89 -4.55 -4.37
N ILE A 34 -27.28 -3.39 -4.32
CA ILE A 34 -26.53 -2.79 -5.43
C ILE A 34 -25.05 -2.84 -5.07
N ILE A 35 -24.22 -3.50 -5.89
CA ILE A 35 -22.77 -3.55 -5.74
C ILE A 35 -22.15 -2.57 -6.73
N THR A 36 -21.26 -1.71 -6.24
CA THR A 36 -20.56 -0.72 -7.06
C THR A 36 -19.19 -0.39 -6.46
N THR A 37 -18.40 0.40 -7.17
CA THR A 37 -17.16 1.00 -6.66
C THR A 37 -17.37 2.48 -6.38
N ILE A 38 -16.64 3.05 -5.42
CA ILE A 38 -16.76 4.46 -5.03
C ILE A 38 -16.52 5.42 -6.20
N TYR A 39 -15.63 5.09 -7.13
CA TYR A 39 -15.32 5.88 -8.33
C TYR A 39 -16.53 6.19 -9.22
N ARG A 40 -17.64 5.48 -9.03
CA ARG A 40 -18.87 5.69 -9.81
C ARG A 40 -19.77 6.79 -9.27
N PHE A 41 -19.45 7.28 -8.06
CA PHE A 41 -20.10 8.44 -7.47
C PHE A 41 -19.47 9.77 -7.90
N ASP A 42 -18.29 9.74 -8.56
CA ASP A 42 -17.60 10.95 -9.00
C ASP A 42 -18.52 11.87 -9.81
N GLU A 43 -18.68 13.11 -9.31
CA GLU A 43 -19.57 14.14 -9.86
C GLU A 43 -21.04 13.68 -10.02
N ALA A 44 -21.52 12.83 -9.14
CA ALA A 44 -22.85 12.26 -9.27
C ALA A 44 -23.97 13.25 -8.96
N GLY A 45 -23.72 14.23 -8.07
CA GLY A 45 -24.76 15.07 -7.46
C GLY A 45 -25.78 14.24 -6.69
N GLU A 46 -26.84 14.84 -6.20
CA GLU A 46 -27.90 14.13 -5.49
C GLU A 46 -28.63 13.13 -6.41
N LEU A 47 -28.64 11.85 -6.02
CA LEU A 47 -29.27 10.77 -6.76
C LEU A 47 -30.53 10.25 -6.07
N ASN A 48 -30.55 10.20 -4.74
CA ASN A 48 -31.69 9.69 -3.98
C ASN A 48 -31.69 10.20 -2.54
N ASP A 49 -32.81 10.77 -2.11
CA ASP A 49 -33.01 11.39 -0.78
C ASP A 49 -33.64 10.47 0.26
N ARG A 50 -33.87 9.18 -0.06
CA ARG A 50 -34.50 8.23 0.86
C ARG A 50 -33.61 7.91 2.06
N SER A 51 -34.21 7.87 3.25
CA SER A 51 -33.54 7.52 4.52
C SER A 51 -33.45 6.00 4.81
N ASN A 52 -34.05 5.15 3.96
CA ASN A 52 -34.02 3.69 4.09
C ASN A 52 -32.94 3.02 3.22
N ILE A 53 -31.97 3.81 2.74
CA ILE A 53 -30.76 3.31 2.08
C ILE A 53 -29.68 3.07 3.12
N VAL A 54 -29.06 1.91 3.08
CA VAL A 54 -27.87 1.59 3.88
C VAL A 54 -26.70 1.37 2.93
N VAL A 55 -25.65 2.15 3.09
CA VAL A 55 -24.41 2.04 2.34
C VAL A 55 -23.37 1.34 3.19
N MET A 56 -22.94 0.17 2.76
CA MET A 56 -21.87 -0.59 3.40
C MET A 56 -20.59 -0.39 2.61
N VAL A 57 -19.61 0.22 3.22
CA VAL A 57 -18.31 0.55 2.60
C VAL A 57 -17.28 -0.45 3.08
N ASP A 58 -16.84 -1.33 2.19
CA ASP A 58 -15.75 -2.27 2.45
C ASP A 58 -14.40 -1.56 2.31
N GLU A 59 -13.42 -1.95 3.11
CA GLU A 59 -12.12 -1.28 3.23
C GLU A 59 -12.28 0.23 3.49
N ALA A 60 -13.13 0.56 4.44
CA ALA A 60 -13.59 1.93 4.73
C ALA A 60 -12.45 2.93 4.99
N HIS A 61 -11.29 2.44 5.43
CA HIS A 61 -10.07 3.24 5.61
C HIS A 61 -9.52 3.82 4.29
N ARG A 62 -9.86 3.23 3.13
CA ARG A 62 -9.44 3.70 1.79
C ARG A 62 -10.40 4.74 1.19
N THR A 63 -11.63 4.82 1.68
CA THR A 63 -12.65 5.73 1.13
C THR A 63 -12.44 7.20 1.52
N GLN A 64 -11.44 7.48 2.33
CA GLN A 64 -11.02 8.83 2.73
C GLN A 64 -10.19 9.54 1.65
N GLU A 65 -9.87 8.89 0.53
CA GLU A 65 -9.16 9.52 -0.57
C GLU A 65 -10.05 10.54 -1.28
N GLY A 66 -10.10 11.74 -0.72
CA GLY A 66 -10.56 12.94 -1.39
C GLY A 66 -12.06 13.02 -1.68
N ARG A 67 -12.39 13.72 -2.76
CA ARG A 67 -13.71 14.10 -3.24
C ARG A 67 -14.73 12.95 -3.35
N LEU A 68 -14.28 11.72 -3.65
CA LEU A 68 -15.21 10.60 -3.91
C LEU A 68 -16.07 10.20 -2.69
N GLY A 69 -15.53 10.31 -1.49
CA GLY A 69 -16.30 10.08 -0.26
C GLY A 69 -17.40 11.12 -0.05
N LEU A 70 -17.13 12.38 -0.40
CA LEU A 70 -18.13 13.45 -0.38
C LEU A 70 -19.18 13.26 -1.48
N ASP A 71 -18.76 13.00 -2.70
CA ASP A 71 -19.68 12.79 -3.83
C ASP A 71 -20.66 11.64 -3.53
N MET A 72 -20.20 10.58 -2.85
CA MET A 72 -21.04 9.47 -2.41
C MET A 72 -22.08 9.91 -1.36
N ARG A 73 -21.68 10.74 -0.38
CA ARG A 73 -22.57 11.25 0.65
C ARG A 73 -23.54 12.29 0.09
N GLU A 74 -23.08 13.15 -0.83
CA GLU A 74 -23.93 14.10 -1.54
C GLU A 74 -24.97 13.40 -2.42
N ALA A 75 -24.57 12.28 -3.05
CA ALA A 75 -25.48 11.48 -3.87
C ALA A 75 -26.61 10.82 -3.05
N LEU A 76 -26.37 10.54 -1.77
CA LEU A 76 -27.28 9.84 -0.87
C LEU A 76 -27.37 10.55 0.50
N PRO A 77 -27.91 11.78 0.57
CA PRO A 77 -27.80 12.66 1.75
C PRO A 77 -28.47 12.14 3.02
N ASN A 78 -29.46 11.27 2.89
CA ASN A 78 -30.20 10.70 4.02
C ASN A 78 -29.91 9.19 4.24
N ALA A 79 -28.93 8.63 3.51
CA ALA A 79 -28.53 7.23 3.69
C ALA A 79 -27.76 7.03 5.00
N LYS A 80 -27.80 5.81 5.51
CA LYS A 80 -26.97 5.39 6.65
C LYS A 80 -25.70 4.73 6.13
N PHE A 81 -24.54 5.22 6.58
CA PHE A 81 -23.23 4.72 6.15
C PHE A 81 -22.63 3.84 7.23
N ILE A 82 -22.19 2.66 6.86
CA ILE A 82 -21.51 1.69 7.73
C ILE A 82 -20.16 1.36 7.10
N GLY A 83 -19.08 1.66 7.78
CA GLY A 83 -17.73 1.29 7.37
C GLY A 83 -17.35 -0.09 7.88
N LEU A 84 -16.80 -0.92 7.01
CA LEU A 84 -16.20 -2.22 7.33
C LEU A 84 -14.71 -2.12 7.05
N THR A 85 -13.87 -2.40 8.04
CA THR A 85 -12.42 -2.41 7.88
C THR A 85 -11.74 -3.29 8.92
N GLY A 86 -10.75 -4.06 8.49
CA GLY A 86 -9.85 -4.78 9.40
C GLY A 86 -8.73 -3.89 9.97
N THR A 87 -8.53 -2.69 9.41
CA THR A 87 -7.43 -1.78 9.74
C THR A 87 -7.94 -0.34 9.83
N PRO A 88 -8.75 0.02 10.86
CA PRO A 88 -9.18 1.40 11.01
C PRO A 88 -7.95 2.30 11.23
N ILE A 89 -7.93 3.43 10.54
CA ILE A 89 -6.85 4.41 10.63
C ILE A 89 -7.29 5.52 11.59
N SER A 90 -6.40 5.85 12.52
CA SER A 90 -6.57 6.93 13.48
C SER A 90 -5.31 7.80 13.48
N THR A 91 -4.98 8.37 12.33
CA THR A 91 -3.91 9.38 12.21
C THR A 91 -4.54 10.76 12.07
N LYS A 92 -3.72 11.81 12.27
CA LYS A 92 -4.18 13.19 12.05
C LYS A 92 -4.67 13.39 10.61
N ASP A 93 -4.11 12.63 9.68
CA ASP A 93 -4.35 12.75 8.24
C ASP A 93 -5.51 11.89 7.74
N HIS A 94 -5.84 10.80 8.45
CA HIS A 94 -6.89 9.86 8.06
C HIS A 94 -7.59 9.30 9.30
N ASN A 95 -8.86 9.57 9.45
CA ASN A 95 -9.64 9.13 10.59
C ASN A 95 -10.92 8.39 10.17
N THR A 96 -10.83 7.05 10.14
CA THR A 96 -11.97 6.18 9.83
C THR A 96 -13.13 6.38 10.82
N TRP A 97 -12.80 6.73 12.07
CA TRP A 97 -13.77 6.91 13.14
C TRP A 97 -14.62 8.16 12.96
N SER A 98 -14.01 9.27 12.52
CA SER A 98 -14.76 10.50 12.22
C SER A 98 -15.75 10.34 11.08
N MET A 99 -15.47 9.41 10.17
CA MET A 99 -16.30 9.15 8.98
C MET A 99 -17.45 8.17 9.24
N PHE A 100 -17.23 7.15 10.07
CA PHE A 100 -18.13 6.02 10.22
C PHE A 100 -18.45 5.66 11.68
N GLY A 101 -17.72 6.23 12.66
CA GLY A 101 -17.95 5.99 14.06
C GLY A 101 -19.15 6.77 14.57
N ASP A 102 -19.74 6.29 15.67
CA ASP A 102 -20.77 7.00 16.43
C ASP A 102 -20.26 7.20 17.87
N PRO A 103 -20.28 8.43 18.42
CA PRO A 103 -19.86 8.68 19.80
C PRO A 103 -20.64 7.89 20.84
N ASP A 104 -21.87 7.50 20.51
CA ASP A 104 -22.73 6.69 21.41
C ASP A 104 -22.38 5.21 21.42
N ASP A 105 -21.56 4.75 20.46
CA ASP A 105 -21.12 3.35 20.40
C ASP A 105 -19.94 3.10 21.36
N PRO A 106 -19.91 1.95 22.06
CA PRO A 106 -18.73 1.57 22.84
C PRO A 106 -17.48 1.54 21.95
N ASP A 107 -16.42 2.22 22.36
CA ASP A 107 -15.19 2.35 21.58
C ASP A 107 -15.40 2.97 20.17
N GLY A 108 -16.50 3.70 19.95
CA GLY A 108 -16.82 4.37 18.69
C GLY A 108 -17.09 3.43 17.50
N ALA A 109 -17.35 2.17 17.75
CA ALA A 109 -17.62 1.17 16.71
C ALA A 109 -18.84 0.32 17.06
N LEU A 110 -19.69 0.06 16.07
CA LEU A 110 -20.85 -0.86 16.21
C LEU A 110 -20.42 -2.25 16.69
N ASN A 111 -19.32 -2.77 16.21
CA ASN A 111 -18.74 -4.03 16.62
C ASN A 111 -17.25 -4.08 16.30
N ARG A 112 -16.50 -4.73 17.18
CA ARG A 112 -15.07 -4.95 17.03
C ARG A 112 -14.72 -6.42 17.23
N TYR A 113 -14.03 -7.00 16.25
CA TYR A 113 -13.50 -8.34 16.31
C TYR A 113 -11.98 -8.30 16.15
N SER A 114 -11.27 -8.33 17.28
CA SER A 114 -9.80 -8.19 17.30
C SER A 114 -9.09 -9.44 16.78
N VAL A 115 -7.81 -9.30 16.43
CA VAL A 115 -6.96 -10.45 16.02
C VAL A 115 -6.83 -11.45 17.17
N GLU A 116 -6.64 -10.97 18.40
CA GLU A 116 -6.55 -11.81 19.61
C GLU A 116 -7.82 -12.64 19.76
N ARG A 117 -8.97 -12.00 19.67
CA ARG A 117 -10.26 -12.71 19.75
C ARG A 117 -10.42 -13.70 18.63
N SER A 118 -9.99 -13.35 17.41
CA SER A 118 -10.04 -14.25 16.25
C SER A 118 -9.17 -15.49 16.45
N ILE A 119 -7.97 -15.33 17.02
CA ILE A 119 -7.08 -16.44 17.36
C ILE A 119 -7.67 -17.28 18.50
N HIS A 120 -8.14 -16.61 19.56
CA HIS A 120 -8.77 -17.29 20.70
C HIS A 120 -10.02 -18.12 20.29
N ASP A 121 -10.85 -17.55 19.42
CA ASP A 121 -12.05 -18.24 18.90
C ASP A 121 -11.68 -19.32 17.84
N GLY A 122 -10.39 -19.41 17.47
CA GLY A 122 -9.89 -20.33 16.46
C GLY A 122 -10.36 -20.00 15.04
N ALA A 123 -10.76 -18.78 14.77
CA ALA A 123 -11.16 -18.32 13.42
C ALA A 123 -9.94 -18.05 12.52
N THR A 124 -8.86 -17.57 13.10
CA THR A 124 -7.55 -17.40 12.44
C THR A 124 -6.43 -18.03 13.25
N LEU A 125 -5.26 -18.15 12.65
CA LEU A 125 -4.06 -18.70 13.27
C LEU A 125 -3.11 -17.56 13.69
N PRO A 126 -2.23 -17.80 14.67
CA PRO A 126 -1.12 -16.90 14.95
C PRO A 126 -0.19 -16.79 13.74
N VAL A 127 0.61 -15.72 13.68
CA VAL A 127 1.60 -15.50 12.63
C VAL A 127 2.98 -15.41 13.27
N HIS A 128 3.93 -16.15 12.71
CA HIS A 128 5.33 -16.08 13.09
C HIS A 128 6.10 -15.24 12.07
N VAL A 129 7.04 -14.45 12.54
CA VAL A 129 7.91 -13.63 11.68
C VAL A 129 9.35 -14.07 11.86
N GLU A 130 10.00 -14.44 10.77
CA GLU A 130 11.43 -14.71 10.70
C GLU A 130 12.10 -13.58 9.93
N THR A 131 13.05 -12.88 10.55
CA THR A 131 13.83 -11.85 9.87
C THR A 131 15.09 -12.46 9.26
N ARG A 132 15.42 -12.04 8.06
CA ARG A 132 16.65 -12.38 7.35
C ARG A 132 17.51 -11.14 7.22
N LEU A 133 18.73 -11.19 7.75
CA LEU A 133 19.71 -10.14 7.54
C LEU A 133 20.46 -10.41 6.25
N VAL A 134 20.18 -9.56 5.24
CA VAL A 134 20.94 -9.55 4.00
C VAL A 134 22.15 -8.66 4.19
N ASN A 135 23.33 -9.27 4.35
CA ASN A 135 24.58 -8.55 4.48
C ASN A 135 25.28 -8.48 3.12
N PHE A 136 25.82 -7.33 2.82
CA PHE A 136 26.61 -7.10 1.62
C PHE A 136 27.77 -6.14 1.94
N HIS A 137 28.83 -6.25 1.19
CA HIS A 137 29.99 -5.38 1.31
C HIS A 137 30.11 -4.56 0.04
N PHE A 138 30.32 -3.25 0.19
CA PHE A 138 30.68 -2.37 -0.91
C PHE A 138 32.19 -2.14 -0.90
N ASP A 139 32.80 -2.24 -2.08
CA ASP A 139 34.14 -1.69 -2.31
C ASP A 139 34.01 -0.16 -2.48
N ALA A 140 33.97 0.54 -1.34
CA ALA A 140 33.65 1.95 -1.29
C ALA A 140 34.64 2.83 -2.06
N GLU A 141 35.95 2.45 -2.09
CA GLU A 141 36.97 3.20 -2.81
C GLU A 141 36.78 3.05 -4.32
N ALA A 142 36.67 1.82 -4.82
CA ALA A 142 36.45 1.57 -6.24
C ALA A 142 35.12 2.11 -6.75
N MET A 143 34.07 2.04 -5.93
CA MET A 143 32.76 2.63 -6.26
C MET A 143 32.83 4.15 -6.36
N GLN A 144 33.58 4.81 -5.45
CA GLN A 144 33.77 6.27 -5.50
C GLN A 144 34.55 6.68 -6.74
N GLU A 145 35.64 5.96 -7.08
CA GLU A 145 36.41 6.23 -8.32
C GLU A 145 35.53 6.11 -9.56
N ALA A 146 34.77 5.02 -9.70
CA ALA A 146 33.88 4.82 -10.85
C ALA A 146 32.75 5.87 -10.93
N PHE A 147 32.28 6.33 -9.77
CA PHE A 147 31.27 7.39 -9.71
C PHE A 147 31.86 8.74 -10.13
N ASP A 148 33.08 9.05 -9.70
CA ASP A 148 33.78 10.29 -10.09
C ASP A 148 34.12 10.27 -11.59
N GLU A 149 34.56 9.13 -12.15
CA GLU A 149 34.75 8.96 -13.59
C GLU A 149 33.46 9.23 -14.39
N LEU A 150 32.33 8.64 -13.97
CA LEU A 150 31.02 8.88 -14.59
C LEU A 150 30.64 10.37 -14.53
N ALA A 151 30.85 11.00 -13.38
CA ALA A 151 30.52 12.39 -13.16
C ALA A 151 31.38 13.34 -14.05
N ASP A 152 32.65 13.02 -14.23
CA ASP A 152 33.56 13.77 -15.09
C ASP A 152 33.22 13.56 -16.59
N GLU A 153 32.94 12.33 -17.03
CA GLU A 153 32.52 12.02 -18.39
C GLU A 153 31.24 12.75 -18.80
N GLU A 154 30.29 12.84 -17.90
CA GLU A 154 28.98 13.46 -18.15
C GLU A 154 28.95 14.96 -17.82
N ASN A 155 30.08 15.52 -17.32
CA ASN A 155 30.27 16.94 -16.92
C ASN A 155 29.21 17.38 -15.88
N LEU A 156 29.01 16.58 -14.84
CA LEU A 156 28.03 16.86 -13.79
C LEU A 156 28.56 17.94 -12.83
N ASP A 157 27.67 18.82 -12.42
CA ASP A 157 27.95 19.74 -11.31
C ASP A 157 27.78 19.08 -9.93
N ASP A 158 28.12 19.80 -8.86
CA ASP A 158 28.07 19.25 -7.49
C ASP A 158 26.65 18.91 -7.06
N ASP A 159 25.64 19.63 -7.51
CA ASP A 159 24.23 19.36 -7.21
C ASP A 159 23.75 18.09 -7.91
N GLU A 160 24.07 17.93 -9.19
CA GLU A 160 23.75 16.74 -9.98
C GLU A 160 24.45 15.49 -9.43
N ARG A 161 25.73 15.61 -9.03
CA ARG A 161 26.46 14.54 -8.31
C ARG A 161 25.75 14.14 -7.02
N GLY A 162 25.30 15.12 -6.22
CA GLY A 162 24.56 14.91 -4.99
C GLY A 162 23.21 14.20 -5.22
N VAL A 163 22.49 14.54 -6.28
CA VAL A 163 21.23 13.89 -6.67
C VAL A 163 21.45 12.42 -7.04
N LEU A 164 22.46 12.13 -7.89
CA LEU A 164 22.74 10.76 -8.30
C LEU A 164 23.23 9.91 -7.14
N ALA A 165 24.10 10.42 -6.27
CA ALA A 165 24.59 9.71 -5.09
C ALA A 165 23.44 9.37 -4.12
N ARG A 166 22.54 10.32 -3.85
CA ARG A 166 21.34 10.05 -3.03
C ARG A 166 20.43 8.98 -3.65
N LYS A 167 20.21 9.05 -4.97
CA LYS A 167 19.36 8.05 -5.65
C LYS A 167 20.03 6.69 -5.75
N ALA A 168 21.35 6.64 -5.92
CA ALA A 168 22.11 5.39 -5.93
C ALA A 168 22.11 4.67 -4.56
N SER A 169 22.10 5.43 -3.46
CA SER A 169 22.01 4.87 -2.10
C SER A 169 20.62 4.37 -1.72
N HIS A 170 19.62 4.56 -2.58
CA HIS A 170 18.27 4.07 -2.32
C HIS A 170 18.22 2.54 -2.32
N MET A 171 17.47 1.98 -1.36
CA MET A 171 17.16 0.54 -1.27
C MET A 171 16.74 -0.06 -2.64
N SER A 172 16.04 0.72 -3.47
CA SER A 172 15.59 0.30 -4.79
C SER A 172 16.71 -0.08 -5.77
N VAL A 173 17.92 0.40 -5.58
CA VAL A 173 19.09 0.02 -6.40
C VAL A 173 19.66 -1.29 -5.89
N VAL A 174 19.86 -1.41 -4.59
CA VAL A 174 20.46 -2.59 -3.95
C VAL A 174 19.58 -3.84 -4.12
N VAL A 175 18.26 -3.72 -3.96
CA VAL A 175 17.34 -4.88 -4.10
C VAL A 175 17.29 -5.46 -5.51
N LYS A 176 17.76 -4.73 -6.53
CA LYS A 176 17.81 -5.18 -7.94
C LYS A 176 19.12 -5.83 -8.34
N ASP A 177 20.06 -5.85 -7.44
CA ASP A 177 21.33 -6.54 -7.69
C ASP A 177 21.13 -8.03 -7.94
N SER A 178 21.80 -8.58 -8.98
CA SER A 178 21.62 -9.95 -9.41
C SER A 178 22.10 -10.97 -8.38
N ASP A 179 23.26 -10.71 -7.76
CA ASP A 179 23.84 -11.61 -6.77
C ASP A 179 22.99 -11.66 -5.51
N ARG A 180 22.40 -10.49 -5.14
CA ARG A 180 21.44 -10.42 -4.04
C ARG A 180 20.17 -11.20 -4.37
N ILE A 181 19.61 -11.04 -5.57
CA ILE A 181 18.42 -11.77 -6.01
C ILE A 181 18.68 -13.28 -5.98
N GLU A 182 19.79 -13.73 -6.51
CA GLU A 182 20.17 -15.16 -6.50
C GLU A 182 20.30 -15.70 -5.07
N ALA A 183 20.96 -14.96 -4.17
CA ALA A 183 21.13 -15.35 -2.77
C ALA A 183 19.77 -15.43 -2.05
N VAL A 184 18.92 -14.41 -2.19
CA VAL A 184 17.58 -14.39 -1.59
C VAL A 184 16.69 -15.51 -2.14
N CYS A 185 16.69 -15.73 -3.46
CA CYS A 185 15.91 -16.81 -4.07
C CYS A 185 16.40 -18.20 -3.63
N SER A 186 17.71 -18.37 -3.44
CA SER A 186 18.27 -19.62 -2.91
C SER A 186 17.79 -19.89 -1.48
N ASP A 187 17.84 -18.88 -0.61
CA ASP A 187 17.31 -18.99 0.78
C ASP A 187 15.80 -19.26 0.78
N ILE A 188 15.02 -18.56 -0.06
CA ILE A 188 13.59 -18.81 -0.21
C ILE A 188 13.29 -20.26 -0.54
N VAL A 189 13.95 -20.81 -1.57
CA VAL A 189 13.69 -22.19 -2.02
C VAL A 189 14.16 -23.21 -0.99
N GLU A 190 15.30 -23.00 -0.36
CA GLU A 190 15.80 -23.88 0.70
C GLU A 190 14.88 -23.86 1.94
N HIS A 191 14.50 -22.67 2.39
CA HIS A 191 13.58 -22.51 3.51
C HIS A 191 12.19 -23.14 3.19
N TYR A 192 11.66 -22.90 2.00
CA TYR A 192 10.42 -23.52 1.57
C TYR A 192 10.47 -25.04 1.62
N ARG A 193 11.52 -25.64 1.06
CA ARG A 193 11.68 -27.10 1.02
C ARG A 193 11.85 -27.73 2.40
N THR A 194 12.51 -27.02 3.31
CA THR A 194 12.80 -27.56 4.64
C THR A 194 11.66 -27.34 5.62
N LYS A 195 10.96 -26.22 5.57
CA LYS A 195 9.97 -25.84 6.59
C LYS A 195 8.50 -25.86 6.10
N VAL A 196 8.24 -25.58 4.83
CA VAL A 196 6.90 -25.34 4.32
C VAL A 196 6.36 -26.49 3.47
N ALA A 197 7.14 -26.96 2.52
CA ALA A 197 6.76 -28.05 1.62
C ALA A 197 6.40 -29.37 2.35
N PRO A 198 7.08 -29.76 3.47
CA PRO A 198 6.70 -30.98 4.21
C PRO A 198 5.27 -30.91 4.79
N LEU A 199 4.72 -29.72 5.00
CA LEU A 199 3.35 -29.51 5.48
C LEU A 199 2.33 -29.53 4.34
N GLY A 200 2.78 -29.54 3.08
CA GLY A 200 1.92 -29.43 1.90
C GLY A 200 1.42 -28.02 1.63
N LEU A 201 2.04 -27.03 2.24
CA LEU A 201 1.69 -25.61 2.12
C LEU A 201 2.39 -24.96 0.91
N LYS A 202 1.88 -23.82 0.48
CA LYS A 202 2.39 -23.04 -0.65
C LYS A 202 2.87 -21.66 -0.21
N ALA A 203 3.61 -20.98 -1.10
CA ALA A 203 4.34 -19.77 -0.81
C ALA A 203 3.95 -18.60 -1.72
N GLN A 204 3.86 -17.41 -1.13
CA GLN A 204 3.81 -16.15 -1.86
C GLN A 204 5.13 -15.39 -1.69
N VAL A 205 5.65 -14.81 -2.77
CA VAL A 205 6.84 -13.96 -2.76
C VAL A 205 6.44 -12.56 -3.17
N VAL A 206 6.73 -11.57 -2.33
CA VAL A 206 6.43 -10.17 -2.58
C VAL A 206 7.71 -9.46 -2.99
N ALA A 207 7.87 -9.26 -4.29
CA ALA A 207 9.02 -8.62 -4.87
C ALA A 207 8.86 -7.10 -4.90
N TYR A 208 9.98 -6.38 -4.92
CA TYR A 208 10.02 -4.92 -4.82
C TYR A 208 9.21 -4.22 -5.93
N ASP A 209 9.44 -4.58 -7.18
CA ASP A 209 8.75 -4.04 -8.36
C ASP A 209 8.56 -5.11 -9.45
N ARG A 210 8.06 -4.71 -10.63
CA ARG A 210 7.80 -5.63 -11.74
C ARG A 210 9.07 -6.30 -12.28
N ALA A 211 10.16 -5.54 -12.43
CA ALA A 211 11.43 -6.07 -12.89
C ALA A 211 11.98 -7.13 -11.93
N THR A 212 11.90 -6.84 -10.64
CA THR A 212 12.28 -7.78 -9.59
C THR A 212 11.38 -9.02 -9.58
N CYS A 213 10.07 -8.90 -9.85
CA CYS A 213 9.18 -10.07 -10.01
C CYS A 213 9.66 -11.02 -11.10
N VAL A 214 10.07 -10.48 -12.24
CA VAL A 214 10.59 -11.27 -13.36
C VAL A 214 11.90 -11.95 -13.01
N ALA A 215 12.84 -11.21 -12.42
CA ALA A 215 14.11 -11.75 -11.98
C ALA A 215 13.96 -12.86 -10.91
N TYR A 216 13.03 -12.67 -9.96
CA TYR A 216 12.69 -13.69 -8.96
C TYR A 216 12.07 -14.94 -9.61
N HIS A 217 11.21 -14.76 -10.61
CA HIS A 217 10.61 -15.88 -11.32
C HIS A 217 11.68 -16.70 -12.05
N GLU A 218 12.62 -16.06 -12.72
CA GLU A 218 13.73 -16.72 -13.40
C GLU A 218 14.63 -17.47 -12.42
N ALA A 219 15.07 -16.79 -11.33
CA ALA A 219 15.95 -17.37 -10.33
C ALA A 219 15.28 -18.54 -9.59
N ILE A 220 14.04 -18.36 -9.10
CA ILE A 220 13.31 -19.43 -8.41
C ILE A 220 13.05 -20.60 -9.36
N SER A 221 12.58 -20.35 -10.58
CA SER A 221 12.30 -21.41 -11.56
C SER A 221 13.53 -22.25 -11.90
N ALA A 222 14.72 -21.63 -11.93
CA ALA A 222 15.97 -22.35 -12.16
C ALA A 222 16.34 -23.29 -10.98
N LEU A 223 15.86 -23.00 -9.78
CA LEU A 223 16.10 -23.78 -8.57
C LEU A 223 15.05 -24.87 -8.33
N LEU A 224 13.85 -24.75 -8.94
CA LEU A 224 12.75 -25.70 -8.74
C LEU A 224 13.05 -27.06 -9.37
N GLY A 225 12.54 -28.12 -8.70
CA GLY A 225 12.63 -29.49 -9.17
C GLY A 225 11.49 -29.89 -10.12
N PRO A 226 11.58 -31.10 -10.70
CA PRO A 226 10.46 -31.64 -11.49
C PRO A 226 9.17 -31.71 -10.67
N GLY A 227 8.08 -31.13 -11.20
CA GLY A 227 6.77 -31.10 -10.52
C GLY A 227 6.62 -29.94 -9.52
N GLU A 228 7.49 -28.94 -9.58
CA GLU A 228 7.35 -27.65 -8.87
C GLU A 228 7.30 -26.52 -9.91
N GLU A 229 6.41 -25.58 -9.72
CA GLU A 229 6.23 -24.43 -10.60
C GLU A 229 6.13 -23.12 -9.80
N ALA A 230 6.53 -22.03 -10.46
CA ALA A 230 6.31 -20.66 -10.00
C ALA A 230 5.52 -19.88 -11.05
N ALA A 231 4.70 -18.94 -10.62
CA ALA A 231 3.95 -18.04 -11.50
C ALA A 231 4.04 -16.60 -11.04
N VAL A 232 4.09 -15.66 -12.00
CA VAL A 232 4.03 -14.22 -11.73
C VAL A 232 2.59 -13.73 -11.86
N VAL A 233 2.14 -12.93 -10.89
CA VAL A 233 0.85 -12.21 -10.96
C VAL A 233 1.10 -10.73 -10.68
N MET A 234 1.18 -9.94 -11.75
CA MET A 234 1.44 -8.51 -11.66
C MET A 234 0.55 -7.72 -12.62
N THR A 235 0.55 -6.40 -12.48
CA THR A 235 -0.08 -5.51 -13.46
C THR A 235 0.99 -5.00 -14.41
N THR A 236 0.84 -5.24 -15.70
CA THR A 236 1.74 -4.73 -16.74
C THR A 236 1.36 -3.32 -17.19
N ALA A 237 2.29 -2.61 -17.81
CA ALA A 237 2.10 -1.30 -18.39
C ALA A 237 2.51 -1.30 -19.87
N LYS A 238 2.07 -0.30 -20.64
CA LYS A 238 2.32 -0.22 -22.09
C LYS A 238 3.80 -0.06 -22.48
N ASP A 239 4.59 0.45 -21.56
CA ASP A 239 6.01 0.73 -21.69
C ASP A 239 6.90 -0.37 -21.09
N ASP A 240 6.30 -1.46 -20.63
CA ASP A 240 7.05 -2.62 -20.16
C ASP A 240 7.75 -3.32 -21.35
N PRO A 241 8.84 -4.07 -21.11
CA PRO A 241 9.51 -4.87 -22.13
C PRO A 241 8.56 -5.82 -22.85
N PRO A 242 8.69 -6.02 -24.18
CA PRO A 242 7.78 -6.85 -24.97
C PRO A 242 7.72 -8.32 -24.53
N ASP A 243 8.78 -8.85 -23.95
CA ASP A 243 8.84 -10.21 -23.41
C ASP A 243 8.00 -10.39 -22.13
N TRP A 244 7.56 -9.27 -21.50
CA TRP A 244 6.66 -9.31 -20.35
C TRP A 244 5.19 -9.46 -20.73
N GLU A 245 4.83 -9.44 -22.00
CA GLU A 245 3.45 -9.66 -22.47
C GLU A 245 2.86 -10.99 -21.96
N GLN A 246 3.69 -11.99 -21.73
CA GLN A 246 3.29 -13.28 -21.15
C GLN A 246 2.70 -13.17 -19.73
N TRP A 247 2.96 -12.07 -19.01
CA TRP A 247 2.41 -11.79 -17.68
C TRP A 247 1.31 -10.73 -17.71
N ASN A 248 0.88 -10.30 -18.89
CA ASN A 248 -0.28 -9.44 -19.10
C ASN A 248 -1.56 -10.27 -19.03
N LEU A 249 -1.82 -10.81 -17.84
CA LEU A 249 -2.91 -11.75 -17.63
C LEU A 249 -4.26 -11.03 -17.68
N ASP A 250 -5.19 -11.59 -18.43
CA ASP A 250 -6.58 -11.21 -18.34
C ASP A 250 -7.23 -11.75 -17.04
N ARG A 251 -8.51 -11.42 -16.86
CA ARG A 251 -9.23 -11.78 -15.63
C ARG A 251 -9.38 -13.29 -15.45
N ASP A 252 -9.57 -14.02 -16.55
CA ASP A 252 -9.80 -15.46 -16.54
C ASP A 252 -8.48 -16.22 -16.36
N GLU A 253 -7.41 -15.77 -17.00
CA GLU A 253 -6.06 -16.30 -16.82
C GLU A 253 -5.56 -16.11 -15.38
N GLU A 254 -5.78 -14.92 -14.80
CA GLU A 254 -5.45 -14.69 -13.39
C GLU A 254 -6.28 -15.59 -12.46
N ALA A 255 -7.55 -15.84 -12.77
CA ALA A 255 -8.41 -16.75 -12.01
C ALA A 255 -7.89 -18.18 -12.03
N VAL A 256 -7.41 -18.65 -13.21
CA VAL A 256 -6.80 -19.98 -13.35
C VAL A 256 -5.58 -20.13 -12.45
N ILE A 257 -4.68 -19.13 -12.42
CA ILE A 257 -3.49 -19.18 -11.54
C ILE A 257 -3.91 -19.22 -10.06
N LYS A 258 -4.92 -18.44 -9.67
CA LYS A 258 -5.45 -18.45 -8.30
C LYS A 258 -6.04 -19.81 -7.91
N ASP A 259 -6.75 -20.46 -8.82
CA ASP A 259 -7.34 -21.77 -8.55
C ASP A 259 -6.28 -22.88 -8.50
N ARG A 260 -5.29 -22.84 -9.39
CA ARG A 260 -4.11 -23.70 -9.33
C ARG A 260 -3.35 -23.54 -8.01
N PHE A 261 -3.21 -22.30 -7.52
CA PHE A 261 -2.53 -22.05 -6.26
C PHE A 261 -3.30 -22.59 -5.04
N ARG A 262 -4.64 -22.62 -5.09
CA ARG A 262 -5.49 -23.19 -4.04
C ARG A 262 -5.48 -24.72 -4.03
N ASP A 263 -5.22 -25.34 -5.16
CA ASP A 263 -5.22 -26.80 -5.32
C ASP A 263 -3.93 -27.40 -4.74
N VAL A 264 -4.04 -28.26 -3.74
CA VAL A 264 -2.91 -28.92 -3.08
C VAL A 264 -2.14 -29.83 -4.02
N ASP A 265 -2.80 -30.41 -5.03
CA ASP A 265 -2.22 -31.35 -5.98
C ASP A 265 -1.54 -30.66 -7.17
N ASP A 266 -1.85 -29.37 -7.42
CA ASP A 266 -1.25 -28.62 -8.51
C ASP A 266 0.24 -28.32 -8.21
N PRO A 267 1.13 -28.48 -9.22
CA PRO A 267 2.58 -28.23 -9.08
C PRO A 267 2.95 -26.77 -8.79
N LEU A 268 2.05 -25.81 -8.95
CA LEU A 268 2.28 -24.41 -8.64
C LEU A 268 2.52 -24.22 -7.13
N ARG A 269 3.79 -24.02 -6.75
CA ARG A 269 4.24 -23.87 -5.35
C ARG A 269 4.40 -22.43 -4.95
N PHE A 270 4.80 -21.57 -5.89
CA PHE A 270 5.10 -20.17 -5.66
C PHE A 270 4.26 -19.26 -6.53
N VAL A 271 3.69 -18.21 -5.93
CA VAL A 271 3.18 -17.05 -6.66
C VAL A 271 4.04 -15.83 -6.31
N ILE A 272 4.51 -15.13 -7.34
CA ILE A 272 5.42 -13.98 -7.21
C ILE A 272 4.64 -12.74 -7.60
N VAL A 273 4.59 -11.76 -6.72
CA VAL A 273 3.73 -10.57 -6.86
C VAL A 273 4.47 -9.29 -6.46
N THR A 274 3.96 -8.14 -6.90
CA THR A 274 4.39 -6.81 -6.39
C THR A 274 3.40 -6.22 -5.40
N ALA A 275 2.11 -6.30 -5.73
CA ALA A 275 1.01 -5.74 -4.94
C ALA A 275 -0.29 -6.53 -5.10
N LYS A 276 -0.51 -7.19 -6.24
CA LYS A 276 -1.65 -8.07 -6.44
C LYS A 276 -1.62 -9.22 -5.43
N LEU A 277 -2.77 -9.74 -5.08
CA LEU A 277 -2.98 -10.83 -4.12
C LEU A 277 -2.66 -10.51 -2.66
N LEU A 278 -2.00 -9.39 -2.34
CA LEU A 278 -1.80 -8.95 -0.97
C LEU A 278 -3.12 -8.60 -0.27
N THR A 279 -4.12 -8.18 -1.06
CA THR A 279 -5.47 -7.86 -0.56
C THR A 279 -6.52 -8.59 -1.40
N GLY A 280 -7.61 -9.02 -0.73
CA GLY A 280 -8.76 -9.64 -1.43
C GLY A 280 -8.54 -11.04 -2.01
N PHE A 281 -7.35 -11.64 -1.85
CA PHE A 281 -7.07 -13.02 -2.23
C PHE A 281 -7.21 -13.96 -1.03
N ASP A 282 -7.97 -15.03 -1.18
CA ASP A 282 -8.16 -16.04 -0.14
C ASP A 282 -7.64 -17.38 -0.63
N ALA A 283 -6.56 -17.86 0.00
CA ALA A 283 -5.94 -19.15 -0.25
C ALA A 283 -5.44 -19.74 1.07
N PRO A 284 -6.27 -20.51 1.78
CA PRO A 284 -5.91 -21.09 3.10
C PRO A 284 -4.63 -21.93 3.08
N ILE A 285 -4.29 -22.53 1.95
CA ILE A 285 -3.05 -23.30 1.72
C ILE A 285 -1.80 -22.43 1.73
N GLU A 286 -1.90 -21.11 1.59
CA GLU A 286 -0.76 -20.19 1.69
C GLU A 286 -0.19 -20.24 3.10
N GLY A 287 0.98 -20.87 3.25
CA GLY A 287 1.63 -21.09 4.54
C GLY A 287 2.67 -20.05 4.89
N VAL A 288 3.32 -19.51 3.87
CA VAL A 288 4.42 -18.55 4.03
C VAL A 288 4.33 -17.41 3.01
N MET A 289 4.69 -16.22 3.47
CA MET A 289 4.92 -15.05 2.63
C MET A 289 6.35 -14.56 2.82
N TYR A 290 7.10 -14.50 1.73
CA TYR A 290 8.45 -13.95 1.67
C TYR A 290 8.38 -12.50 1.26
N LEU A 291 8.82 -11.59 2.12
CA LEU A 291 8.73 -10.15 1.91
C LEU A 291 10.09 -9.55 1.55
N ASP A 292 10.26 -9.16 0.30
CA ASP A 292 11.41 -8.37 -0.16
C ASP A 292 10.95 -7.00 -0.69
N LYS A 293 10.00 -6.43 0.00
CA LYS A 293 9.43 -5.12 -0.29
C LYS A 293 8.99 -4.44 1.01
N PRO A 294 9.40 -3.19 1.28
CA PRO A 294 8.87 -2.45 2.40
C PRO A 294 7.38 -2.18 2.17
N LEU A 295 6.55 -2.70 3.06
CA LEU A 295 5.12 -2.48 3.07
C LEU A 295 4.74 -1.50 4.19
N ARG A 296 3.80 -0.60 3.92
CA ARG A 296 3.28 0.30 4.95
C ARG A 296 2.40 -0.49 5.93
N ALA A 297 2.33 0.00 7.17
CA ALA A 297 1.71 -0.70 8.30
C ALA A 297 0.39 -1.40 7.96
N HIS A 298 -0.58 -0.70 7.38
CA HIS A 298 -1.88 -1.28 7.07
C HIS A 298 -1.84 -2.31 5.91
N THR A 299 -1.06 -2.05 4.85
CA THR A 299 -0.86 -3.00 3.74
C THR A 299 -0.11 -4.23 4.22
N LEU A 300 0.87 -4.05 5.11
CA LEU A 300 1.61 -5.12 5.76
C LEU A 300 0.66 -6.00 6.57
N PHE A 301 -0.20 -5.41 7.40
CA PHE A 301 -1.17 -6.17 8.19
C PHE A 301 -2.12 -6.99 7.30
N GLN A 302 -2.67 -6.39 6.23
CA GLN A 302 -3.53 -7.10 5.29
C GLN A 302 -2.82 -8.24 4.56
N ALA A 303 -1.54 -8.06 4.21
CA ALA A 303 -0.72 -9.09 3.60
C ALA A 303 -0.46 -10.25 4.57
N VAL A 304 -0.06 -9.94 5.79
CA VAL A 304 0.18 -10.93 6.85
C VAL A 304 -1.05 -11.79 7.12
N CYS A 305 -2.25 -11.17 7.13
CA CYS A 305 -3.51 -11.90 7.30
C CYS A 305 -3.85 -12.87 6.15
N ARG A 306 -3.05 -12.95 5.08
CA ARG A 306 -3.21 -14.00 4.07
C ARG A 306 -2.70 -15.33 4.58
N THR A 307 -1.59 -15.33 5.31
CA THR A 307 -0.95 -16.56 5.81
C THR A 307 -1.63 -17.15 7.05
N ASN A 308 -2.47 -16.41 7.78
CA ASN A 308 -3.07 -16.85 9.04
C ASN A 308 -4.40 -17.61 8.91
N ARG A 309 -4.78 -18.00 7.70
CA ARG A 309 -5.99 -18.76 7.43
C ARG A 309 -5.84 -20.21 7.88
N ARG A 310 -6.88 -20.79 8.48
CA ARG A 310 -6.93 -22.21 8.84
C ARG A 310 -6.94 -23.08 7.60
N TRP A 311 -6.14 -24.13 7.63
CA TRP A 311 -6.09 -25.11 6.57
C TRP A 311 -5.69 -26.47 7.14
N THR A 312 -6.27 -27.52 6.58
CA THR A 312 -5.95 -28.91 6.91
C THR A 312 -5.58 -29.62 5.62
N ASN A 313 -4.44 -30.28 5.59
CA ASN A 313 -4.03 -31.06 4.44
C ASN A 313 -5.02 -32.20 4.19
N PRO A 314 -5.71 -32.24 3.03
CA PRO A 314 -6.74 -33.22 2.76
C PRO A 314 -6.21 -34.65 2.64
N HIS A 315 -4.90 -34.82 2.38
CA HIS A 315 -4.28 -36.14 2.22
C HIS A 315 -3.72 -36.70 3.53
N THR A 316 -3.16 -35.86 4.37
CA THR A 316 -2.47 -36.27 5.61
C THR A 316 -3.27 -35.99 6.86
N GLY A 317 -4.29 -35.12 6.80
CA GLY A 317 -5.02 -34.64 7.96
C GLY A 317 -4.23 -33.68 8.84
N GLN A 318 -3.01 -33.28 8.43
CA GLN A 318 -2.19 -32.36 9.19
C GLN A 318 -2.76 -30.95 9.14
N GLU A 319 -2.91 -30.34 10.30
CA GLU A 319 -3.41 -28.98 10.42
C GLU A 319 -2.25 -27.97 10.32
N LYS A 320 -2.50 -26.85 9.67
CA LYS A 320 -1.65 -25.68 9.70
C LYS A 320 -1.76 -25.01 11.07
N LEU A 321 -0.64 -24.80 11.75
CA LEU A 321 -0.61 -24.30 13.13
C LEU A 321 -0.45 -22.77 13.19
N HIS A 322 0.25 -22.18 12.23
CA HIS A 322 0.52 -20.74 12.16
C HIS A 322 0.73 -20.31 10.70
N GLY A 323 0.61 -19.01 10.44
CA GLY A 323 1.14 -18.39 9.24
C GLY A 323 2.60 -18.00 9.44
N LEU A 324 3.36 -17.94 8.37
CA LEU A 324 4.78 -17.59 8.42
C LEU A 324 5.07 -16.41 7.50
N ILE A 325 5.80 -15.43 8.02
CA ILE A 325 6.36 -14.31 7.27
C ILE A 325 7.88 -14.40 7.35
N VAL A 326 8.54 -14.36 6.21
CA VAL A 326 10.01 -14.26 6.14
C VAL A 326 10.37 -12.91 5.56
N ASP A 327 11.06 -12.09 6.34
CA ASP A 327 11.29 -10.69 6.09
C ASP A 327 12.75 -10.42 5.69
N TYR A 328 12.99 -9.99 4.45
CA TYR A 328 14.30 -9.64 3.90
C TYR A 328 14.60 -8.13 3.92
N VAL A 329 13.66 -7.30 4.39
CA VAL A 329 13.79 -5.83 4.38
C VAL A 329 13.78 -5.18 5.76
N GLY A 330 13.62 -5.98 6.83
CA GLY A 330 13.69 -5.49 8.20
C GLY A 330 12.43 -4.78 8.68
N ILE A 331 11.25 -5.20 8.23
CA ILE A 331 9.95 -4.63 8.63
C ILE A 331 9.40 -5.20 9.94
N GLY A 332 10.08 -6.18 10.55
CA GLY A 332 9.64 -6.82 11.79
C GLY A 332 9.21 -5.86 12.89
N PRO A 333 9.98 -4.78 13.20
CA PRO A 333 9.57 -3.78 14.18
C PRO A 333 8.30 -3.00 13.80
N ASP A 334 8.09 -2.73 12.51
CA ASP A 334 6.88 -2.03 12.03
C ASP A 334 5.67 -2.94 12.04
N LEU A 335 5.86 -4.23 11.79
CA LEU A 335 4.83 -5.23 11.93
C LEU A 335 4.38 -5.38 13.39
N ALA A 336 5.32 -5.46 14.33
CA ALA A 336 5.01 -5.50 15.75
C ALA A 336 4.18 -4.29 16.19
N LYS A 337 4.53 -3.08 15.71
CA LYS A 337 3.73 -1.87 15.95
C LYS A 337 2.34 -1.96 15.31
N ALA A 338 2.23 -2.42 14.06
CA ALA A 338 0.94 -2.49 13.35
C ALA A 338 -0.04 -3.43 14.03
N VAL A 339 0.44 -4.49 14.68
CA VAL A 339 -0.38 -5.46 15.41
C VAL A 339 -0.67 -4.99 16.84
N ALA A 340 0.28 -4.30 17.48
CA ALA A 340 0.14 -3.80 18.85
C ALA A 340 -0.77 -2.55 18.96
N VAL A 341 -1.06 -1.86 17.85
CA VAL A 341 -1.93 -0.67 17.87
C VAL A 341 -3.36 -1.10 18.20
N LYS A 342 -3.75 -0.97 19.47
CA LYS A 342 -5.17 -0.74 19.79
C LYS A 342 -5.55 0.56 19.09
N PRO A 343 -6.54 0.57 18.18
CA PRO A 343 -7.11 1.84 17.75
C PRO A 343 -7.75 2.46 19.01
N VAL A 344 -7.01 3.34 19.66
CA VAL A 344 -7.56 4.26 20.63
C VAL A 344 -8.32 5.28 19.81
N MET A 345 -9.60 5.47 20.09
CA MET A 345 -10.27 6.67 19.61
C MET A 345 -9.44 7.86 20.14
N PRO A 346 -8.94 8.74 19.27
CA PRO A 346 -8.48 10.02 19.75
C PRO A 346 -9.67 10.68 20.46
N ASP A 347 -9.40 11.37 21.57
CA ASP A 347 -10.41 12.29 22.13
C ASP A 347 -10.92 13.12 20.96
N GLN A 348 -12.20 12.96 20.62
CA GLN A 348 -12.77 13.75 19.54
C GLN A 348 -12.70 15.20 19.98
N PRO A 349 -12.06 16.09 19.20
CA PRO A 349 -12.12 17.51 19.48
C PRO A 349 -13.59 17.90 19.52
N ASP A 350 -13.97 18.71 20.48
CA ASP A 350 -15.33 19.21 20.54
C ASP A 350 -15.63 20.12 19.31
N GLU A 351 -16.89 20.47 19.07
CA GLU A 351 -17.27 21.33 17.93
C GLU A 351 -16.54 22.68 17.97
N GLY A 352 -16.16 23.16 19.16
CA GLY A 352 -15.39 24.38 19.34
C GLY A 352 -13.94 24.22 18.86
N ASP A 353 -13.31 23.10 19.16
CA ASP A 353 -11.94 22.80 18.73
C ASP A 353 -11.86 22.62 17.20
N LEU A 354 -12.84 21.95 16.59
CA LEU A 354 -12.93 21.82 15.13
C LEU A 354 -13.09 23.18 14.44
N ALA A 355 -13.91 24.08 14.99
CA ALA A 355 -14.08 25.42 14.46
C ALA A 355 -12.78 26.26 14.53
N VAL A 356 -11.98 26.08 15.58
CA VAL A 356 -10.68 26.75 15.74
C VAL A 356 -9.69 26.22 14.69
N LEU A 357 -9.57 24.91 14.53
CA LEU A 357 -8.69 24.29 13.52
C LEU A 357 -9.10 24.66 12.09
N LEU A 358 -10.40 24.75 11.81
CA LEU A 358 -10.90 25.23 10.52
C LEU A 358 -10.51 26.69 10.26
N ALA A 359 -10.65 27.55 11.25
CA ALA A 359 -10.25 28.96 11.13
C ALA A 359 -8.74 29.08 10.90
N GLU A 360 -7.92 28.33 11.62
CA GLU A 360 -6.47 28.24 11.45
C GLU A 360 -6.13 27.80 10.00
N LEU A 361 -6.74 26.73 9.51
CA LEU A 361 -6.51 26.25 8.13
C LEU A 361 -6.88 27.30 7.07
N VAL A 362 -8.02 27.99 7.24
CA VAL A 362 -8.45 29.06 6.32
C VAL A 362 -7.44 30.20 6.29
N ASP A 363 -6.95 30.60 7.45
CA ASP A 363 -5.94 31.67 7.58
C ASP A 363 -4.61 31.23 6.93
N ASP A 364 -4.14 30.02 7.21
CA ASP A 364 -2.89 29.47 6.66
C ASP A 364 -2.93 29.31 5.13
N ILE A 365 -4.04 28.78 4.58
CA ILE A 365 -4.22 28.70 3.12
C ILE A 365 -4.29 30.08 2.51
N THR A 366 -4.97 31.02 3.15
CA THR A 366 -5.08 32.41 2.67
C THR A 366 -3.67 33.06 2.63
N GLU A 367 -2.89 32.88 3.66
CA GLU A 367 -1.51 33.39 3.72
C GLU A 367 -0.62 32.70 2.66
N ALA A 368 -0.71 31.37 2.54
CA ALA A 368 0.08 30.62 1.55
C ALA A 368 -0.26 31.03 0.11
N ILE A 369 -1.52 31.34 -0.18
CA ILE A 369 -1.98 31.73 -1.53
C ILE A 369 -1.64 33.19 -1.88
N GLU A 370 -1.51 34.10 -0.89
CA GLU A 370 -1.20 35.50 -1.13
C GLU A 370 0.09 35.70 -1.93
N GLN A 371 1.11 34.88 -1.70
CA GLN A 371 2.36 34.93 -2.46
C GLN A 371 2.18 34.61 -3.95
N PHE A 372 1.10 33.93 -4.34
CA PHE A 372 0.76 33.60 -5.72
C PHE A 372 -0.42 34.40 -6.25
N SER A 373 -0.76 35.53 -5.63
CA SER A 373 -1.94 36.36 -5.97
C SER A 373 -1.95 36.88 -7.41
N ALA A 374 -0.80 36.95 -8.07
CA ALA A 374 -0.67 37.37 -9.47
C ALA A 374 -1.02 36.26 -10.48
N LEU A 375 -1.21 35.01 -10.03
CA LEU A 375 -1.44 33.84 -10.87
C LEU A 375 -2.93 33.49 -10.99
N ASP A 376 -3.35 32.98 -12.16
CA ASP A 376 -4.72 32.47 -12.37
C ASP A 376 -4.88 31.07 -11.76
N ARG A 377 -5.39 31.01 -10.53
CA ARG A 377 -5.56 29.80 -9.74
C ARG A 377 -6.57 28.80 -10.31
N ALA A 378 -7.55 29.30 -11.09
CA ALA A 378 -8.61 28.46 -11.63
C ALA A 378 -8.13 27.46 -12.69
N LYS A 379 -6.97 27.68 -13.30
CA LYS A 379 -6.50 26.87 -14.42
C LYS A 379 -5.29 26.01 -14.12
N ALA A 380 -4.57 26.18 -13.03
CA ALA A 380 -3.37 25.42 -12.62
C ALA A 380 -2.62 24.73 -13.80
N THR A 381 -2.39 25.48 -14.89
CA THR A 381 -1.69 25.03 -16.10
C THR A 381 -0.20 24.88 -15.82
N PHE A 382 0.52 24.20 -16.71
CA PHE A 382 1.99 24.10 -16.63
C PHE A 382 2.65 25.49 -16.53
N GLU A 383 2.17 26.48 -17.29
CA GLU A 383 2.65 27.86 -17.28
C GLU A 383 2.46 28.50 -15.88
N GLN A 384 1.31 28.34 -15.27
CA GLN A 384 1.02 28.87 -13.93
C GLN A 384 1.89 28.22 -12.84
N ILE A 385 2.13 26.90 -12.93
CA ILE A 385 3.03 26.21 -12.01
C ILE A 385 4.49 26.64 -12.21
N PHE A 386 4.92 26.83 -13.46
CA PHE A 386 6.25 27.35 -13.77
C PHE A 386 6.44 28.77 -13.21
N ASP A 387 5.46 29.66 -13.38
CA ASP A 387 5.49 31.00 -12.80
C ASP A 387 5.53 30.98 -11.27
N ALA A 388 4.80 30.05 -10.64
CA ALA A 388 4.86 29.85 -9.20
C ALA A 388 6.27 29.44 -8.73
N GLN A 389 6.97 28.57 -9.48
CA GLN A 389 8.35 28.19 -9.18
C GLN A 389 9.32 29.38 -9.29
N GLN A 390 9.05 30.34 -10.21
CA GLN A 390 9.86 31.57 -10.31
C GLN A 390 9.66 32.51 -9.10
N ILE A 391 8.48 32.49 -8.47
CA ILE A 391 8.22 33.19 -7.21
C ILE A 391 9.03 32.55 -6.07
N LEU A 392 9.14 31.21 -6.06
CA LEU A 392 9.94 30.43 -5.12
C LEU A 392 11.37 30.23 -5.64
N ASP A 393 12.05 31.35 -5.98
CA ASP A 393 13.33 31.38 -6.67
C ASP A 393 14.54 30.92 -5.83
N THR A 394 14.41 30.84 -4.51
CA THR A 394 15.47 30.42 -3.58
C THR A 394 15.09 29.15 -2.82
N GLU A 395 16.10 28.40 -2.36
CA GLU A 395 15.92 27.20 -1.53
C GLU A 395 15.17 27.54 -0.25
N ASP A 396 15.54 28.62 0.44
CA ASP A 396 14.87 29.07 1.67
C ASP A 396 13.37 29.32 1.45
N LYS A 397 12.97 29.91 0.30
CA LYS A 397 11.56 30.12 -0.02
C LYS A 397 10.82 28.82 -0.31
N ARG A 398 11.49 27.88 -0.98
CA ARG A 398 10.90 26.55 -1.26
C ARG A 398 10.70 25.76 0.02
N ASP A 399 11.68 25.77 0.92
CA ASP A 399 11.62 25.09 2.20
C ASP A 399 10.54 25.71 3.11
N ALA A 400 10.46 27.04 3.17
CA ALA A 400 9.44 27.73 3.91
C ALA A 400 8.03 27.43 3.39
N PHE A 401 7.84 27.46 2.06
CA PHE A 401 6.58 27.10 1.44
C PHE A 401 6.24 25.63 1.66
N ALA A 402 7.21 24.72 1.54
CA ALA A 402 6.99 23.29 1.76
C ALA A 402 6.55 23.01 3.20
N ALA A 403 7.18 23.65 4.19
CA ALA A 403 6.79 23.53 5.60
C ALA A 403 5.36 24.05 5.85
N GLN A 404 5.04 25.23 5.28
CA GLN A 404 3.69 25.82 5.37
C GLN A 404 2.64 24.94 4.72
N PHE A 405 2.92 24.44 3.51
CA PHE A 405 1.98 23.56 2.80
C PHE A 405 1.75 22.24 3.54
N LEU A 406 2.79 21.60 4.08
CA LEU A 406 2.65 20.37 4.87
C LEU A 406 1.81 20.59 6.13
N HIS A 407 1.91 21.75 6.75
CA HIS A 407 1.03 22.12 7.88
C HIS A 407 -0.43 22.24 7.42
N CYS A 408 -0.69 23.00 6.34
CA CYS A 408 -2.03 23.09 5.73
C CYS A 408 -2.58 21.73 5.35
N GLN A 409 -1.74 20.86 4.77
CA GLN A 409 -2.12 19.50 4.40
C GLN A 409 -2.57 18.70 5.61
N GLY A 410 -1.82 18.73 6.72
CA GLY A 410 -2.20 18.03 7.95
C GLY A 410 -3.55 18.49 8.50
N LEU A 411 -3.79 19.81 8.55
CA LEU A 411 -5.06 20.37 8.99
C LEU A 411 -6.21 20.05 8.02
N PHE A 412 -5.99 20.17 6.71
CA PHE A 412 -6.99 19.87 5.70
C PHE A 412 -7.43 18.41 5.76
N GLU A 413 -6.48 17.48 5.83
CA GLU A 413 -6.73 16.05 5.93
C GLU A 413 -7.41 15.68 7.25
N PHE A 414 -7.08 16.36 8.35
CA PHE A 414 -7.72 16.17 9.66
C PHE A 414 -9.19 16.62 9.67
N LEU A 415 -9.49 17.78 9.06
CA LEU A 415 -10.84 18.35 9.00
C LEU A 415 -11.72 17.74 7.92
N TRP A 416 -11.12 17.03 6.96
CA TRP A 416 -11.87 16.34 5.92
C TRP A 416 -12.74 15.22 6.53
N PRO A 417 -14.01 15.05 6.13
CA PRO A 417 -14.73 15.63 4.99
C PRO A 417 -15.70 16.80 5.35
N ASP A 418 -15.31 17.70 6.21
CA ASP A 418 -16.18 18.82 6.59
C ASP A 418 -16.55 19.66 5.34
N THR A 419 -17.85 19.94 5.18
CA THR A 419 -18.36 20.75 4.08
C THR A 419 -17.87 22.21 4.13
N ALA A 420 -17.42 22.67 5.28
CA ALA A 420 -16.81 23.98 5.48
C ALA A 420 -15.46 24.14 4.75
N LEU A 421 -14.82 23.05 4.31
CA LEU A 421 -13.59 23.07 3.50
C LEU A 421 -13.84 23.44 2.04
N ARG A 422 -15.07 23.33 1.54
CA ARG A 422 -15.39 23.61 0.11
C ARG A 422 -14.90 24.96 -0.40
N PRO A 423 -15.00 26.08 0.36
CA PRO A 423 -14.55 27.37 -0.14
C PRO A 423 -13.04 27.46 -0.40
N ILE A 424 -12.23 26.65 0.29
CA ILE A 424 -10.76 26.68 0.21
C ILE A 424 -10.18 25.49 -0.56
N GLU A 425 -11.02 24.56 -1.02
CA GLU A 425 -10.58 23.33 -1.70
C GLU A 425 -9.79 23.60 -2.99
N ASP A 426 -10.20 24.57 -3.80
CA ASP A 426 -9.51 24.91 -5.04
C ASP A 426 -8.15 25.57 -4.78
N ASP A 427 -8.06 26.42 -3.79
CA ASP A 427 -6.80 27.04 -3.36
C ASP A 427 -5.85 25.98 -2.78
N TYR A 428 -6.34 25.07 -1.95
CA TYR A 428 -5.56 23.94 -1.46
C TYR A 428 -5.01 23.06 -2.61
N LYS A 429 -5.85 22.71 -3.59
CA LYS A 429 -5.42 21.93 -4.76
C LYS A 429 -4.37 22.64 -5.62
N PHE A 430 -4.45 23.97 -5.73
CA PHE A 430 -3.45 24.76 -6.42
C PHE A 430 -2.11 24.71 -5.68
N LEU A 431 -2.11 24.94 -4.36
CA LEU A 431 -0.91 24.83 -3.53
C LEU A 431 -0.31 23.43 -3.55
N ALA A 432 -1.13 22.38 -3.54
CA ALA A 432 -0.68 20.99 -3.65
C ALA A 432 0.09 20.72 -4.96
N LYS A 433 -0.36 21.29 -6.07
CA LYS A 433 0.35 21.18 -7.36
C LYS A 433 1.67 21.91 -7.36
N ILE A 434 1.75 23.10 -6.75
CA ILE A 434 3.00 23.84 -6.59
C ILE A 434 3.95 23.01 -5.73
N TYR A 435 3.50 22.52 -4.58
CA TYR A 435 4.31 21.69 -3.70
C TYR A 435 4.85 20.45 -4.43
N ALA A 436 4.01 19.72 -5.16
CA ALA A 436 4.45 18.58 -5.96
C ALA A 436 5.51 18.94 -7.02
N SER A 437 5.51 20.18 -7.50
CA SER A 437 6.46 20.65 -8.51
C SER A 437 7.83 21.03 -7.93
N ILE A 438 7.89 21.37 -6.64
CA ILE A 438 9.14 21.76 -5.94
C ILE A 438 9.63 20.69 -4.97
N ALA A 439 8.84 19.62 -4.74
CA ALA A 439 9.23 18.53 -3.87
C ALA A 439 10.58 17.92 -4.32
N PRO A 440 11.37 17.32 -3.40
CA PRO A 440 12.74 16.86 -3.67
C PRO A 440 12.89 15.77 -4.75
N ASN A 441 11.86 15.51 -5.54
CA ASN A 441 11.87 14.75 -6.79
C ASN A 441 11.41 15.67 -7.95
N ASN A 442 12.08 16.80 -8.13
CA ASN A 442 11.77 17.72 -9.22
C ASN A 442 11.98 17.07 -10.61
N ALA A 443 11.40 17.67 -11.65
CA ALA A 443 11.49 17.12 -13.00
C ALA A 443 12.93 17.03 -13.52
N ALA A 444 13.83 17.93 -13.06
CA ALA A 444 15.24 17.90 -13.42
C ALA A 444 15.96 16.69 -12.83
N ASP A 445 15.72 16.37 -11.55
CA ASP A 445 16.29 15.20 -10.87
C ASP A 445 15.75 13.89 -11.48
N LEU A 446 14.47 13.88 -11.90
CA LEU A 446 13.89 12.73 -12.59
C LEU A 446 14.51 12.55 -13.99
N LEU A 447 14.72 13.63 -14.75
CA LEU A 447 15.37 13.58 -16.05
C LEU A 447 16.85 13.17 -15.93
N LEU A 448 17.57 13.68 -14.94
CA LEU A 448 18.94 13.29 -14.66
C LEU A 448 19.03 11.80 -14.33
N TRP A 449 18.17 11.32 -13.45
CA TRP A 449 18.11 9.90 -13.11
C TRP A 449 17.67 9.04 -14.30
N HIS A 450 16.74 9.50 -15.12
CA HIS A 450 16.34 8.79 -16.35
C HIS A 450 17.51 8.69 -17.33
N ARG A 451 18.35 9.70 -17.43
CA ARG A 451 19.54 9.71 -18.31
C ARG A 451 20.67 8.83 -17.79
N LEU A 452 20.97 8.90 -16.50
CA LEU A 452 22.19 8.33 -15.90
C LEU A 452 21.92 7.22 -14.87
N GLY A 453 20.68 7.02 -14.46
CA GLY A 453 20.33 6.07 -13.39
C GLY A 453 20.77 4.63 -13.70
N ALA A 454 20.69 4.20 -14.95
CA ALA A 454 21.15 2.86 -15.35
C ALA A 454 22.67 2.71 -15.20
N LYS A 455 23.44 3.73 -15.60
CA LYS A 455 24.90 3.74 -15.45
C LYS A 455 25.29 3.79 -13.97
N THR A 456 24.63 4.65 -13.20
CA THR A 456 24.86 4.77 -11.75
C THR A 456 24.52 3.49 -11.01
N SER A 457 23.41 2.85 -11.35
CA SER A 457 23.03 1.56 -10.76
C SER A 457 24.02 0.45 -11.12
N ALA A 458 24.55 0.45 -12.35
CA ALA A 458 25.57 -0.52 -12.77
C ALA A 458 26.86 -0.39 -11.92
N ILE A 459 27.29 0.84 -11.62
CA ILE A 459 28.42 1.08 -10.73
C ILE A 459 28.17 0.49 -9.34
N VAL A 460 26.98 0.70 -8.75
CA VAL A 460 26.63 0.14 -7.45
C VAL A 460 26.70 -1.40 -7.50
N HIS A 461 26.09 -2.02 -8.53
CA HIS A 461 26.04 -3.48 -8.67
C HIS A 461 27.43 -4.08 -8.93
N GLU A 462 28.29 -3.44 -9.72
CA GLU A 462 29.65 -3.94 -9.98
C GLU A 462 30.53 -3.97 -8.72
N HIS A 463 30.25 -3.07 -7.76
CA HIS A 463 31.02 -2.93 -6.52
C HIS A 463 30.32 -3.53 -5.29
N LEU A 464 29.15 -4.13 -5.47
CA LEU A 464 28.47 -4.92 -4.43
C LEU A 464 29.08 -6.32 -4.42
N LYS A 465 29.61 -6.74 -3.27
CA LYS A 465 30.32 -8.01 -3.13
C LYS A 465 29.86 -8.76 -1.89
N ASP A 466 30.08 -10.09 -1.90
CA ASP A 466 29.90 -10.97 -0.74
C ASP A 466 28.50 -10.86 -0.12
N VAL A 467 27.45 -11.01 -0.94
CA VAL A 467 26.08 -11.06 -0.44
C VAL A 467 25.89 -12.35 0.35
N THR A 468 25.63 -12.21 1.63
CA THR A 468 25.33 -13.34 2.51
C THR A 468 24.03 -13.12 3.24
N ILE A 469 23.26 -14.18 3.43
CA ILE A 469 22.03 -14.16 4.20
C ILE A 469 22.30 -14.86 5.52
N ASN A 470 22.21 -14.11 6.61
CA ASN A 470 22.25 -14.66 7.94
C ASN A 470 20.81 -14.83 8.42
N ALA A 471 20.43 -16.08 8.56
CA ALA A 471 19.29 -16.44 9.39
C ALA A 471 19.77 -16.34 10.85
N ASP A 472 19.87 -15.13 11.39
CA ASP A 472 19.98 -15.02 12.82
C ASP A 472 18.68 -15.59 13.40
N GLU A 473 18.84 -16.50 14.37
CA GLU A 473 17.77 -16.89 15.29
C GLU A 473 17.40 -15.65 16.16
N LEU A 474 17.02 -14.57 15.52
CA LEU A 474 16.20 -13.55 16.15
C LEU A 474 14.89 -14.27 16.46
N GLU A 475 14.62 -14.40 17.75
CA GLU A 475 13.43 -15.01 18.31
C GLU A 475 12.24 -14.84 17.35
N SER A 476 11.74 -15.95 16.86
CA SER A 476 10.50 -15.93 16.08
C SER A 476 9.46 -15.29 16.97
N VAL A 477 9.10 -14.04 16.66
CA VAL A 477 8.04 -13.36 17.40
C VAL A 477 6.76 -14.03 16.98
N ALA A 478 6.36 -15.05 17.77
CA ALA A 478 5.02 -15.59 17.67
C ALA A 478 4.07 -14.48 18.08
N MET A 479 3.28 -13.98 17.15
CA MET A 479 2.17 -13.10 17.48
C MET A 479 1.00 -13.96 17.99
N ASP A 480 1.18 -14.50 19.19
CA ASP A 480 0.12 -15.10 19.97
C ASP A 480 -0.50 -14.07 20.93
N ALA A 481 -1.59 -14.45 21.56
CA ALA A 481 -2.32 -13.57 22.47
C ALA A 481 -1.46 -13.12 23.68
N GLU A 482 -0.53 -13.94 24.14
CA GLU A 482 0.34 -13.64 25.30
C GLU A 482 1.38 -12.56 24.97
N ILE A 483 1.94 -12.56 23.76
CA ILE A 483 2.91 -11.53 23.32
C ILE A 483 2.22 -10.21 23.03
N VAL A 484 1.03 -10.25 22.47
CA VAL A 484 0.22 -9.04 22.29
C VAL A 484 -0.14 -8.42 23.65
N GLU A 485 -0.41 -9.23 24.67
CA GLU A 485 -0.68 -8.77 26.03
C GLU A 485 0.58 -8.22 26.72
N ALA A 486 1.74 -8.90 26.56
CA ALA A 486 3.03 -8.45 27.08
C ALA A 486 3.53 -7.15 26.43
N LEU A 487 3.32 -6.96 25.11
CA LEU A 487 3.63 -5.71 24.42
C LEU A 487 2.70 -4.55 24.81
N GLN A 488 1.52 -4.83 25.38
CA GLN A 488 0.62 -3.82 25.93
C GLN A 488 1.02 -3.35 27.34
N GLU A 489 1.76 -4.17 28.08
CA GLU A 489 2.27 -3.86 29.42
C GLU A 489 3.60 -3.09 29.40
N LEU A 490 4.30 -3.07 28.27
CA LEU A 490 5.55 -2.31 28.05
C LEU A 490 5.27 -0.85 27.64
N LYS A 491 4.49 -0.12 28.44
CA LYS A 491 4.28 1.34 28.31
C LYS A 491 5.28 2.11 29.16
#